data_f0c58e96183dc4805770377eedb17dc9
#
_entry.id   f0c58e96183dc4805770377eedb17dc9
#
_cell.length_a   1.000
_cell.length_b   1.000
_cell.length_c   1.000
_cell.angle_alpha   90.00
_cell.angle_beta   90.00
_cell.angle_gamma   90.00
#
_symmetry.space_group_name_H-M   'P 1'
#
loop_
_entity.id
_entity.type
_entity.pdbx_description
1 polymer ?
#
loop_
_entity_poly.entity_id
_entity_poly.type
_entity_poly.pdbx_seq_one_letter_code
_entity_poly.pdbx_strand_id
1 'polypeptide(L)'
;MRLASWHRARHELGLEPFWRVEIGRYVLMGVASSLVALPVFEPDTLPDDRAEWQRLRKNHCAEILYAFASLKPGQRVLLFCHDPTALPFLWRHEEIRSKIPFIEQTVIGHLHSKLIFWKSRILAGMPRINFLGHTPQRLTAALHEARYWRPFKVRLCPALGGIQLLKDGGYYIAELSLEKDIPVRFEFHGARRK
;
A
#
# COMPACT_ATOMS: atom_id res chain seq x y z
N MET A 1 -11.14 7.47 11.35
CA MET A 1 -9.75 7.80 11.78
C MET A 1 -9.82 8.86 12.88
N ARG A 2 -8.96 8.78 13.91
CA ARG A 2 -8.89 9.76 15.00
C ARG A 2 -7.56 10.48 14.98
N LEU A 3 -7.56 11.81 14.94
CA LEU A 3 -6.36 12.64 14.86
C LEU A 3 -5.48 12.48 16.09
N ALA A 4 -6.07 12.38 17.27
CA ALA A 4 -5.33 12.14 18.51
C ALA A 4 -4.49 10.84 18.46
N SER A 5 -5.03 9.75 17.91
CA SER A 5 -4.27 8.50 17.74
C SER A 5 -3.14 8.62 16.72
N TRP A 6 -3.32 9.44 15.70
CA TRP A 6 -2.29 9.75 14.72
C TRP A 6 -1.13 10.51 15.36
N HIS A 7 -1.41 11.59 16.08
CA HIS A 7 -0.38 12.36 16.76
C HIS A 7 0.36 11.52 17.80
N ARG A 8 -0.38 10.69 18.55
CA ARG A 8 0.21 9.76 19.50
C ARG A 8 1.20 8.79 18.83
N ALA A 9 0.81 8.18 17.72
CA ALA A 9 1.68 7.28 16.97
C ALA A 9 2.97 7.98 16.50
N ARG A 10 2.89 9.24 16.07
CA ARG A 10 4.07 10.01 15.66
C ARG A 10 4.95 10.43 16.84
N HIS A 11 4.36 10.98 17.89
CA HIS A 11 5.12 11.57 18.98
C HIS A 11 5.61 10.56 20.03
N GLU A 12 4.81 9.54 20.32
CA GLU A 12 5.17 8.54 21.33
C GLU A 12 5.90 7.33 20.72
N LEU A 13 5.57 6.93 19.50
CA LEU A 13 6.15 5.75 18.85
C LEU A 13 7.17 6.10 17.76
N GLY A 14 7.35 7.38 17.43
CA GLY A 14 8.27 7.80 16.38
C GLY A 14 7.93 7.30 14.98
N LEU A 15 6.62 6.97 14.72
CA LEU A 15 6.21 6.41 13.44
C LEU A 15 6.05 7.53 12.41
N GLU A 16 6.90 7.53 11.40
CA GLU A 16 6.79 8.45 10.27
C GLU A 16 5.81 7.92 9.22
N PRO A 17 4.93 8.81 8.68
CA PRO A 17 3.95 8.42 7.65
C PRO A 17 4.61 8.06 6.32
N PHE A 18 5.77 8.63 6.05
CA PHE A 18 6.63 8.35 4.92
C PHE A 18 8.03 8.03 5.39
N TRP A 19 8.65 7.01 4.81
CA TRP A 19 10.05 6.72 5.00
C TRP A 19 10.66 6.22 3.71
N ARG A 20 11.96 6.47 3.53
CA ARG A 20 12.76 6.06 2.39
C ARG A 20 14.12 5.57 2.85
N VAL A 21 14.53 4.42 2.35
CA VAL A 21 15.86 3.83 2.59
C VAL A 21 16.43 3.39 1.25
N GLU A 22 17.69 3.71 1.00
CA GLU A 22 18.41 3.28 -0.20
C GLU A 22 19.41 2.17 0.14
N ILE A 23 19.33 1.06 -0.57
CA ILE A 23 20.23 -0.10 -0.43
C ILE A 23 20.75 -0.46 -1.82
N GLY A 24 21.94 -0.02 -2.15
CA GLY A 24 22.48 -0.16 -3.49
C GLY A 24 21.57 0.48 -4.54
N ARG A 25 21.06 -0.31 -5.49
CA ARG A 25 20.10 0.17 -6.51
C ARG A 25 18.65 0.17 -6.04
N TYR A 26 18.36 -0.38 -4.87
CA TYR A 26 16.99 -0.47 -4.37
C TYR A 26 16.63 0.73 -3.52
N VAL A 27 15.41 1.22 -3.72
CA VAL A 27 14.81 2.28 -2.92
C VAL A 27 13.57 1.69 -2.25
N LEU A 28 13.65 1.51 -0.95
CA LEU A 28 12.54 1.06 -0.12
C LEU A 28 11.75 2.28 0.33
N MET A 29 10.45 2.28 0.07
CA MET A 29 9.56 3.39 0.45
C MET A 29 8.35 2.86 1.17
N GLY A 30 8.04 3.42 2.34
CA GLY A 30 6.80 3.16 3.06
C GLY A 30 5.88 4.36 3.03
N VAL A 31 4.59 4.12 2.77
CA VAL A 31 3.57 5.17 2.69
C VAL A 31 2.40 4.88 3.63
N ALA A 32 1.89 5.91 4.30
CA ALA A 32 0.66 5.83 5.09
C ALA A 32 -0.55 5.78 4.15
N SER A 33 -0.96 4.56 3.79
CA SER A 33 -2.04 4.31 2.83
C SER A 33 -3.35 5.01 3.18
N SER A 34 -3.67 5.12 4.46
CA SER A 34 -4.88 5.81 4.94
C SER A 34 -4.85 7.31 4.65
N LEU A 35 -3.69 7.97 4.66
CA LEU A 35 -3.56 9.36 4.24
C LEU A 35 -3.71 9.51 2.73
N VAL A 36 -3.05 8.66 1.95
CA VAL A 36 -3.18 8.69 0.49
C VAL A 36 -4.64 8.50 0.06
N ALA A 37 -5.32 7.50 0.65
CA ALA A 37 -6.71 7.17 0.38
C ALA A 37 -7.71 7.95 1.24
N LEU A 38 -7.32 9.04 1.88
CA LEU A 38 -8.19 9.86 2.74
C LEU A 38 -9.56 10.15 2.12
N PRO A 39 -9.71 10.47 0.82
CA PRO A 39 -11.02 10.74 0.24
C PRO A 39 -12.03 9.58 0.37
N VAL A 40 -11.55 8.33 0.54
CA VAL A 40 -12.41 7.17 0.80
C VAL A 40 -12.84 7.11 2.27
N PHE A 41 -11.97 7.56 3.18
CA PHE A 41 -12.13 7.46 4.64
C PHE A 41 -12.60 8.76 5.29
N GLU A 42 -12.60 9.88 4.55
CA GLU A 42 -12.98 11.20 5.06
C GLU A 42 -14.38 11.24 5.68
N PRO A 43 -15.41 10.54 5.12
CA PRO A 43 -16.73 10.48 5.75
C PRO A 43 -16.70 9.88 7.17
N ASP A 44 -15.72 9.02 7.45
CA ASP A 44 -15.55 8.35 8.75
C ASP A 44 -14.67 9.18 9.73
N THR A 45 -14.24 10.38 9.35
CA THR A 45 -13.46 11.31 10.20
C THR A 45 -14.39 12.27 10.93
N LEU A 46 -13.93 12.79 12.08
CA LEU A 46 -14.63 13.84 12.78
C LEU A 46 -14.62 15.13 11.92
N PRO A 47 -15.74 15.86 11.83
CA PRO A 47 -15.83 17.09 11.03
C PRO A 47 -14.73 18.10 11.37
N ASP A 48 -14.46 18.29 12.65
CA ASP A 48 -13.49 19.26 13.16
C ASP A 48 -12.03 18.88 12.81
N ASP A 49 -11.76 17.58 12.60
CA ASP A 49 -10.43 17.07 12.25
C ASP A 49 -10.15 17.13 10.74
N ARG A 50 -11.15 17.36 9.88
CA ARG A 50 -11.02 17.22 8.42
C ARG A 50 -9.97 18.13 7.81
N ALA A 51 -9.94 19.40 8.22
CA ALA A 51 -8.96 20.36 7.69
C ALA A 51 -7.52 19.90 7.96
N GLU A 52 -7.27 19.39 9.17
CA GLU A 52 -5.95 18.89 9.54
C GLU A 52 -5.61 17.58 8.78
N TRP A 53 -6.56 16.66 8.61
CA TRP A 53 -6.37 15.46 7.78
C TRP A 53 -6.04 15.79 6.32
N GLN A 54 -6.70 16.79 5.73
CA GLN A 54 -6.43 17.24 4.38
C GLN A 54 -5.03 17.86 4.27
N ARG A 55 -4.60 18.65 5.28
CA ARG A 55 -3.25 19.22 5.36
C ARG A 55 -2.20 18.12 5.45
N LEU A 56 -2.39 17.14 6.34
CA LEU A 56 -1.50 15.98 6.51
C LEU A 56 -1.40 15.17 5.21
N ARG A 57 -2.53 14.92 4.55
CA ARG A 57 -2.56 14.24 3.25
C ARG A 57 -1.78 14.98 2.19
N LYS A 58 -1.97 16.31 2.07
CA LYS A 58 -1.28 17.14 1.09
C LYS A 58 0.24 17.04 1.26
N ASN A 59 0.73 17.18 2.48
CA ASN A 59 2.16 17.08 2.79
C ASN A 59 2.69 15.67 2.46
N HIS A 60 2.00 14.64 2.91
CA HIS A 60 2.39 13.25 2.66
C HIS A 60 2.44 12.92 1.17
N CYS A 61 1.44 13.35 0.38
CA CYS A 61 1.46 13.17 -1.07
C CYS A 61 2.63 13.93 -1.72
N ALA A 62 2.95 15.15 -1.26
CA ALA A 62 4.08 15.91 -1.78
C ALA A 62 5.42 15.18 -1.52
N GLU A 63 5.61 14.60 -0.34
CA GLU A 63 6.79 13.78 -0.01
C GLU A 63 6.92 12.57 -0.94
N ILE A 64 5.81 11.86 -1.17
CA ILE A 64 5.79 10.70 -2.09
C ILE A 64 6.14 11.13 -3.52
N LEU A 65 5.53 12.21 -4.02
CA LEU A 65 5.78 12.72 -5.37
C LEU A 65 7.25 13.11 -5.54
N TYR A 66 7.81 13.83 -4.57
CA TYR A 66 9.22 14.20 -4.56
C TYR A 66 10.13 12.95 -4.58
N ALA A 67 9.80 11.94 -3.78
CA ALA A 67 10.58 10.70 -3.72
C ALA A 67 10.56 9.95 -5.06
N PHE A 68 9.43 9.90 -5.74
CA PHE A 68 9.34 9.29 -7.08
C PHE A 68 10.05 10.12 -8.14
N ALA A 69 9.91 11.45 -8.11
CA ALA A 69 10.58 12.34 -9.05
C ALA A 69 12.11 12.24 -8.95
N SER A 70 12.64 12.05 -7.73
CA SER A 70 14.07 11.96 -7.44
C SER A 70 14.70 10.60 -7.79
N LEU A 71 13.93 9.62 -8.29
CA LEU A 71 14.47 8.31 -8.68
C LEU A 71 15.43 8.44 -9.86
N LYS A 72 16.62 7.84 -9.70
CA LYS A 72 17.69 7.81 -10.70
C LYS A 72 17.49 6.63 -11.67
N PRO A 73 18.00 6.73 -12.91
CA PRO A 73 18.05 5.59 -13.82
C PRO A 73 18.71 4.38 -13.18
N GLY A 74 18.12 3.20 -13.35
CA GLY A 74 18.62 1.94 -12.80
C GLY A 74 18.19 1.64 -11.36
N GLN A 75 17.61 2.60 -10.64
CA GLN A 75 17.00 2.31 -9.34
C GLN A 75 15.75 1.45 -9.46
N ARG A 76 15.46 0.65 -8.43
CA ARG A 76 14.29 -0.23 -8.30
C ARG A 76 13.59 0.05 -6.99
N VAL A 77 12.27 0.21 -7.04
CA VAL A 77 11.46 0.57 -5.88
C VAL A 77 10.79 -0.66 -5.29
N LEU A 78 10.94 -0.85 -3.98
CA LEU A 78 10.10 -1.69 -3.15
C LEU A 78 9.16 -0.78 -2.36
N LEU A 79 7.87 -0.78 -2.74
CA LEU A 79 6.87 0.06 -2.13
C LEU A 79 6.11 -0.71 -1.03
N PHE A 80 6.06 -0.15 0.17
CA PHE A 80 5.29 -0.69 1.29
C PHE A 80 4.06 0.17 1.52
N CYS A 81 2.89 -0.45 1.36
CA CYS A 81 1.61 0.23 1.44
C CYS A 81 0.61 -0.72 2.11
N HIS A 82 0.19 -0.44 3.35
CA HIS A 82 -0.65 -1.38 4.10
C HIS A 82 -1.97 -1.69 3.38
N ASP A 83 -2.68 -0.66 2.93
CA ASP A 83 -3.99 -0.80 2.26
C ASP A 83 -3.85 -0.46 0.76
N PRO A 84 -4.17 -1.40 -0.15
CA PRO A 84 -4.07 -1.18 -1.59
C PRO A 84 -5.06 -0.14 -2.13
N THR A 85 -6.03 0.32 -1.32
CA THR A 85 -6.94 1.43 -1.65
C THR A 85 -6.19 2.72 -1.98
N ALA A 86 -4.93 2.86 -1.53
CA ALA A 86 -4.09 4.00 -1.86
C ALA A 86 -3.59 3.99 -3.33
N LEU A 87 -3.43 2.82 -3.94
CA LEU A 87 -2.77 2.68 -5.25
C LEU A 87 -3.48 3.43 -6.39
N PRO A 88 -4.83 3.44 -6.49
CA PRO A 88 -5.53 4.25 -7.47
C PRO A 88 -5.24 5.75 -7.36
N PHE A 89 -5.04 6.25 -6.13
CA PHE A 89 -4.71 7.67 -5.91
C PHE A 89 -3.28 7.97 -6.35
N LEU A 90 -2.33 7.07 -6.05
CA LEU A 90 -0.95 7.20 -6.53
C LEU A 90 -0.88 7.15 -8.07
N TRP A 91 -1.66 6.27 -8.70
CA TRP A 91 -1.72 6.16 -10.16
C TRP A 91 -2.18 7.44 -10.85
N ARG A 92 -3.01 8.27 -10.22
CA ARG A 92 -3.52 9.53 -10.80
C ARG A 92 -2.44 10.57 -11.00
N HIS A 93 -1.32 10.47 -10.28
CA HIS A 93 -0.19 11.38 -10.41
C HIS A 93 0.72 10.93 -11.56
N GLU A 94 0.97 11.83 -12.52
CA GLU A 94 1.81 11.54 -13.69
C GLU A 94 3.24 11.20 -13.28
N GLU A 95 3.75 11.89 -12.27
CA GLU A 95 5.09 11.70 -11.71
C GLU A 95 5.30 10.27 -11.21
N ILE A 96 4.27 9.67 -10.60
CA ILE A 96 4.31 8.28 -10.15
C ILE A 96 4.06 7.33 -11.31
N ARG A 97 3.07 7.63 -12.16
CA ARG A 97 2.70 6.78 -13.29
C ARG A 97 3.87 6.58 -14.27
N SER A 98 4.63 7.63 -14.56
CA SER A 98 5.83 7.55 -15.40
C SER A 98 6.95 6.70 -14.77
N LYS A 99 6.93 6.53 -13.44
CA LYS A 99 7.92 5.74 -12.68
C LYS A 99 7.45 4.33 -12.32
N ILE A 100 6.26 3.91 -12.75
CA ILE A 100 5.77 2.53 -12.55
C ILE A 100 6.77 1.46 -13.01
N PRO A 101 7.50 1.61 -14.14
CA PRO A 101 8.53 0.63 -14.53
C PRO A 101 9.66 0.44 -13.51
N PHE A 102 9.92 1.43 -12.66
CA PHE A 102 10.90 1.35 -11.58
C PHE A 102 10.41 0.50 -10.40
N ILE A 103 9.08 0.33 -10.24
CA ILE A 103 8.52 -0.48 -9.15
C ILE A 103 8.83 -1.95 -9.43
N GLU A 104 9.64 -2.53 -8.57
CA GLU A 104 9.95 -3.96 -8.56
C GLU A 104 8.83 -4.76 -7.92
N GLN A 105 8.35 -4.30 -6.76
CA GLN A 105 7.27 -4.93 -6.01
C GLN A 105 6.58 -3.92 -5.08
N THR A 106 5.26 -4.05 -4.92
CA THR A 106 4.52 -3.39 -3.84
C THR A 106 4.04 -4.43 -2.84
N VAL A 107 4.40 -4.24 -1.57
CA VAL A 107 4.00 -5.13 -0.48
C VAL A 107 2.82 -4.51 0.26
N ILE A 108 1.70 -5.26 0.36
CA ILE A 108 0.49 -4.82 1.09
C ILE A 108 0.21 -5.75 2.27
N GLY A 109 -0.47 -5.24 3.32
CA GLY A 109 -0.79 -5.99 4.54
C GLY A 109 -2.28 -6.20 4.82
N HIS A 110 -3.15 -5.38 4.25
CA HIS A 110 -4.55 -5.24 4.69
C HIS A 110 -5.45 -6.46 4.48
N LEU A 111 -5.27 -7.21 3.41
CA LEU A 111 -6.24 -8.25 3.02
C LEU A 111 -6.17 -9.53 3.85
N HIS A 112 -5.10 -9.74 4.60
CA HIS A 112 -4.85 -10.85 5.56
C HIS A 112 -5.12 -12.28 5.04
N SER A 113 -5.68 -12.47 3.84
CA SER A 113 -6.06 -13.75 3.27
C SER A 113 -5.64 -13.86 1.80
N LYS A 114 -4.87 -14.90 1.49
CA LYS A 114 -4.48 -15.21 0.11
C LYS A 114 -5.69 -15.47 -0.78
N LEU A 115 -6.74 -16.09 -0.25
CA LEU A 115 -7.96 -16.36 -0.99
C LEU A 115 -8.71 -15.07 -1.36
N ILE A 116 -8.83 -14.12 -0.42
CA ILE A 116 -9.46 -12.82 -0.68
C ILE A 116 -8.64 -12.06 -1.71
N PHE A 117 -7.32 -12.02 -1.55
CA PHE A 117 -6.42 -11.38 -2.50
C PHE A 117 -6.56 -11.97 -3.92
N TRP A 118 -6.58 -13.30 -4.05
CA TRP A 118 -6.72 -13.97 -5.33
C TRP A 118 -8.09 -13.68 -5.99
N LYS A 119 -9.19 -13.79 -5.22
CA LYS A 119 -10.54 -13.42 -5.70
C LYS A 119 -10.60 -11.96 -6.15
N SER A 120 -10.01 -11.04 -5.39
CA SER A 120 -9.97 -9.61 -5.75
C SER A 120 -9.18 -9.36 -7.05
N ARG A 121 -8.14 -10.15 -7.31
CA ARG A 121 -7.38 -10.07 -8.58
C ARG A 121 -8.18 -10.58 -9.78
N ILE A 122 -8.97 -11.64 -9.62
CA ILE A 122 -9.83 -12.17 -10.69
C ILE A 122 -10.95 -11.19 -11.02
N LEU A 123 -11.56 -10.59 -9.99
CA LEU A 123 -12.66 -9.65 -10.13
C LEU A 123 -12.18 -8.21 -10.36
N ALA A 124 -10.87 -8.00 -10.51
CA ALA A 124 -10.28 -6.69 -10.72
C ALA A 124 -10.82 -6.03 -12.00
N GLY A 125 -11.30 -4.78 -11.85
CA GLY A 125 -11.86 -4.03 -12.98
C GLY A 125 -13.33 -4.33 -13.29
N MET A 126 -14.02 -5.16 -12.48
CA MET A 126 -15.45 -5.40 -12.67
C MET A 126 -16.25 -4.08 -12.64
N PRO A 127 -17.40 -4.01 -13.34
CA PRO A 127 -18.25 -2.82 -13.30
C PRO A 127 -18.70 -2.47 -11.87
N ARG A 128 -18.80 -1.17 -11.58
CA ARG A 128 -19.36 -0.71 -10.31
C ARG A 128 -20.88 -0.94 -10.29
N ILE A 129 -21.37 -1.54 -9.24
CA ILE A 129 -22.81 -1.79 -9.03
C ILE A 129 -23.33 -0.76 -8.04
N ASN A 130 -24.19 0.15 -8.50
CA ASN A 130 -24.65 1.29 -7.68
C ASN A 130 -26.07 1.12 -7.13
N PHE A 131 -26.79 0.05 -7.48
CA PHE A 131 -28.21 -0.12 -7.16
C PHE A 131 -28.52 -1.18 -6.09
N LEU A 132 -27.51 -1.87 -5.54
CA LEU A 132 -27.69 -2.95 -4.55
C LEU A 132 -27.37 -2.56 -3.10
N GLY A 133 -27.49 -1.26 -2.75
CA GLY A 133 -27.22 -0.77 -1.41
C GLY A 133 -25.72 -0.51 -1.12
N HIS A 134 -25.42 -0.02 0.09
CA HIS A 134 -24.08 0.51 0.45
C HIS A 134 -22.96 -0.54 0.41
N THR A 135 -23.19 -1.71 0.97
CA THR A 135 -22.11 -2.74 1.08
C THR A 135 -21.67 -3.29 -0.26
N PRO A 136 -22.57 -3.77 -1.16
CA PRO A 136 -22.21 -4.18 -2.50
C PRO A 136 -21.57 -3.05 -3.33
N GLN A 137 -22.05 -1.82 -3.18
CA GLN A 137 -21.50 -0.66 -3.87
C GLN A 137 -20.03 -0.41 -3.48
N ARG A 138 -19.71 -0.42 -2.19
CA ARG A 138 -18.32 -0.26 -1.70
C ARG A 138 -17.43 -1.41 -2.17
N LEU A 139 -17.93 -2.65 -2.11
CA LEU A 139 -17.18 -3.83 -2.54
C LEU A 139 -16.87 -3.79 -4.04
N THR A 140 -17.87 -3.52 -4.88
CA THR A 140 -17.67 -3.46 -6.34
C THR A 140 -16.82 -2.27 -6.75
N ALA A 141 -16.89 -1.14 -6.05
CA ALA A 141 -15.97 -0.03 -6.25
C ALA A 141 -14.52 -0.41 -5.92
N ALA A 142 -14.29 -1.10 -4.80
CA ALA A 142 -12.96 -1.58 -4.44
C ALA A 142 -12.41 -2.59 -5.45
N LEU A 143 -13.24 -3.53 -5.92
CA LEU A 143 -12.86 -4.51 -6.95
C LEU A 143 -12.60 -3.84 -8.31
N HIS A 144 -13.37 -2.82 -8.67
CA HIS A 144 -13.12 -2.02 -9.87
C HIS A 144 -11.73 -1.37 -9.81
N GLU A 145 -11.37 -0.79 -8.67
CA GLU A 145 -10.07 -0.13 -8.47
C GLU A 145 -8.91 -1.13 -8.33
N ALA A 146 -9.17 -2.40 -8.02
CA ALA A 146 -8.15 -3.45 -7.94
C ALA A 146 -7.39 -3.69 -9.26
N ARG A 147 -7.90 -3.18 -10.39
CA ARG A 147 -7.20 -3.16 -11.70
C ARG A 147 -5.82 -2.48 -11.61
N TYR A 148 -5.63 -1.52 -10.72
CA TYR A 148 -4.36 -0.84 -10.51
C TYR A 148 -3.32 -1.67 -9.76
N TRP A 149 -3.70 -2.81 -9.14
CA TRP A 149 -2.75 -3.68 -8.44
C TRP A 149 -1.73 -4.32 -9.37
N ARG A 150 -2.12 -4.60 -10.61
CA ARG A 150 -1.24 -5.22 -11.60
C ARG A 150 -0.06 -4.33 -11.99
N PRO A 151 -0.24 -3.07 -12.40
CA PRO A 151 0.89 -2.19 -12.70
C PRO A 151 1.80 -1.98 -11.48
N PHE A 152 1.25 -1.90 -10.27
CA PHE A 152 2.04 -1.79 -9.04
C PHE A 152 2.67 -3.13 -8.57
N LYS A 153 2.48 -4.23 -9.28
CA LYS A 153 3.04 -5.56 -8.96
C LYS A 153 2.79 -5.95 -7.50
N VAL A 154 1.52 -5.89 -7.07
CA VAL A 154 1.13 -6.08 -5.67
C VAL A 154 1.37 -7.50 -5.19
N ARG A 155 1.98 -7.61 -4.01
CA ARG A 155 2.19 -8.85 -3.24
C ARG A 155 1.59 -8.69 -1.85
N LEU A 156 0.85 -9.70 -1.41
CA LEU A 156 0.29 -9.73 -0.06
C LEU A 156 1.36 -10.16 0.95
N CYS A 157 1.58 -9.36 1.98
CA CYS A 157 2.36 -9.74 3.15
C CYS A 157 1.54 -10.71 4.01
N PRO A 158 2.10 -11.84 4.45
CA PRO A 158 1.43 -12.74 5.38
C PRO A 158 1.15 -12.08 6.73
N ALA A 159 0.12 -12.55 7.43
CA ALA A 159 -0.16 -12.10 8.78
C ALA A 159 0.79 -12.75 9.80
N LEU A 160 1.29 -11.95 10.75
CA LEU A 160 2.08 -12.43 11.90
C LEU A 160 1.26 -12.54 13.19
N GLY A 161 -0.04 -12.24 13.14
CA GLY A 161 -0.92 -12.26 14.31
C GLY A 161 -2.36 -12.58 13.96
N GLY A 162 -3.15 -12.79 15.01
CA GLY A 162 -4.58 -13.08 14.88
C GLY A 162 -4.90 -14.47 14.33
N ILE A 163 -6.15 -14.66 13.98
CA ILE A 163 -6.68 -15.95 13.46
C ILE A 163 -6.05 -16.34 12.11
N GLN A 164 -5.61 -15.37 11.33
CA GLN A 164 -4.96 -15.58 10.03
C GLN A 164 -3.59 -16.24 10.17
N LEU A 165 -2.91 -16.06 11.31
CA LEU A 165 -1.65 -16.75 11.61
C LEU A 165 -1.81 -18.28 11.53
N LEU A 166 -2.99 -18.78 11.88
CA LEU A 166 -3.29 -20.23 11.91
C LEU A 166 -3.46 -20.83 10.51
N LYS A 167 -3.78 -20.00 9.52
CA LYS A 167 -4.05 -20.44 8.14
C LYS A 167 -2.89 -20.18 7.20
N ASP A 168 -2.53 -18.90 7.06
CA ASP A 168 -1.60 -18.39 6.05
C ASP A 168 -0.49 -17.52 6.67
N GLY A 169 -0.30 -17.61 8.00
CA GLY A 169 0.65 -16.79 8.74
C GLY A 169 2.10 -17.09 8.41
N GLY A 170 2.93 -16.06 8.48
CA GLY A 170 4.34 -16.15 8.18
C GLY A 170 4.96 -14.81 7.83
N TYR A 171 6.14 -14.86 7.23
CA TYR A 171 6.85 -13.67 6.77
C TYR A 171 7.58 -13.97 5.47
N TYR A 172 8.03 -12.92 4.80
CA TYR A 172 8.92 -13.03 3.66
C TYR A 172 10.32 -12.56 4.03
N ILE A 173 11.32 -13.28 3.53
CA ILE A 173 12.69 -12.77 3.38
C ILE A 173 12.81 -12.26 1.95
N ALA A 174 13.23 -11.01 1.78
CA ALA A 174 13.50 -10.42 0.47
C ALA A 174 15.03 -10.37 0.25
N GLU A 175 15.49 -11.10 -0.75
CA GLU A 175 16.90 -11.09 -1.17
C GLU A 175 17.08 -10.02 -2.26
N LEU A 176 17.94 -9.05 -1.98
CA LEU A 176 18.26 -7.94 -2.88
C LEU A 176 19.60 -8.22 -3.56
N SER A 177 19.60 -8.40 -4.88
CA SER A 177 20.84 -8.54 -5.65
C SER A 177 21.35 -7.19 -6.15
N LEU A 178 22.65 -6.96 -6.07
CA LEU A 178 23.30 -5.79 -6.66
C LEU A 178 23.44 -5.89 -8.18
N GLU A 179 23.33 -7.10 -8.74
CA GLU A 179 23.38 -7.35 -10.17
C GLU A 179 22.12 -6.84 -10.87
N LYS A 180 22.31 -6.21 -12.06
CA LYS A 180 21.23 -5.46 -12.73
C LYS A 180 20.04 -6.33 -13.13
N ASP A 181 20.26 -7.55 -13.55
CA ASP A 181 19.24 -8.39 -14.19
C ASP A 181 18.60 -9.41 -13.24
N ILE A 182 19.05 -9.44 -11.97
CA ILE A 182 18.48 -10.33 -10.97
C ILE A 182 17.33 -9.63 -10.26
N PRO A 183 16.08 -10.11 -10.41
CA PRO A 183 14.93 -9.55 -9.69
C PRO A 183 15.01 -9.86 -8.20
N VAL A 184 14.29 -9.09 -7.39
CA VAL A 184 14.12 -9.37 -5.95
C VAL A 184 13.45 -10.73 -5.77
N ARG A 185 14.10 -11.59 -5.01
CA ARG A 185 13.57 -12.90 -4.62
C ARG A 185 12.89 -12.79 -3.26
N PHE A 186 11.63 -13.25 -3.20
CA PHE A 186 10.88 -13.33 -1.97
C PHE A 186 10.71 -14.79 -1.55
N GLU A 187 11.27 -15.17 -0.44
CA GLU A 187 11.11 -16.48 0.15
C GLU A 187 10.07 -16.43 1.30
N PHE A 188 9.05 -17.28 1.21
CA PHE A 188 8.02 -17.37 2.23
C PHE A 188 8.42 -18.33 3.35
N HIS A 189 8.36 -17.84 4.57
CA HIS A 189 8.54 -18.62 5.78
C HIS A 189 7.24 -18.68 6.57
N GLY A 190 6.63 -19.86 6.60
CA GLY A 190 5.41 -20.10 7.37
C GLY A 190 5.68 -20.06 8.87
N ALA A 191 4.79 -19.45 9.64
CA ALA A 191 4.81 -19.53 11.10
C ALA A 191 4.41 -20.96 11.50
N ARG A 192 5.38 -21.86 11.65
CA ARG A 192 5.12 -23.21 12.20
C ARG A 192 4.79 -23.07 13.68
N ARG A 193 3.63 -23.61 14.10
CA ARG A 193 3.46 -23.99 15.49
C ARG A 193 4.43 -25.15 15.79
N LYS A 194 5.33 -24.94 16.76
CA LYS A 194 5.91 -26.06 17.49
C LYS A 194 4.86 -26.57 18.44
#